data_2b666d29ef4538a7c4bdc9c968fe2f63
#
_entry.id   2b666d29ef4538a7c4bdc9c968fe2f63
#
_cell.length_a   1.000
_cell.length_b   1.000
_cell.length_c   1.000
_cell.angle_alpha   90.00
_cell.angle_beta   90.00
_cell.angle_gamma   90.00
#
_symmetry.space_group_name_H-M   'P 1'
#
loop_
_entity.id
_entity.type
_entity.pdbx_description
1 polymer ?
#
loop_
_entity_poly.entity_id
_entity_poly.type
_entity_poly.pdbx_seq_one_letter_code
_entity_poly.pdbx_strand_id
1 'polypeptide(L)' 'MKIHHEVKIVLRFCIVTLILAAVTILTLKIR' A
#
# COMPACT_ATOMS: atom_id res chain seq x y z
N MET A 1 -3.76 24.20 -4.35
CA MET A 1 -3.91 23.30 -3.24
C MET A 1 -2.61 23.00 -2.55
N LYS A 2 -2.61 23.06 -1.28
CA LYS A 2 -1.39 22.84 -0.52
C LYS A 2 -1.45 21.57 0.29
N ILE A 3 -1.82 20.49 -0.34
CA ILE A 3 -1.93 19.23 0.35
C ILE A 3 -0.91 18.24 -0.17
N HIS A 4 0.18 18.76 -0.69
CA HIS A 4 1.20 17.87 -1.25
C HIS A 4 1.74 16.93 -0.21
N HIS A 5 2.01 17.44 0.98
CA HIS A 5 2.58 16.60 2.03
C HIS A 5 1.61 15.52 2.46
N GLU A 6 0.36 15.90 2.65
CA GLU A 6 -0.63 14.94 3.11
C GLU A 6 -0.90 13.89 2.05
N VAL A 7 -0.96 14.33 0.80
CA VAL A 7 -1.20 13.40 -0.29
C VAL A 7 -0.08 12.37 -0.37
N LYS A 8 1.14 12.82 -0.17
CA LYS A 8 2.27 11.93 -0.24
C LYS A 8 2.20 10.85 0.84
N ILE A 9 1.84 11.23 2.03
CA ILE A 9 1.72 10.29 3.13
C ILE A 9 0.62 9.28 2.85
N VAL A 10 -0.50 9.75 2.36
CA VAL A 10 -1.63 8.87 2.06
C VAL A 10 -1.26 7.89 0.96
N LEU A 11 -0.64 8.39 -0.10
CA LEU A 11 -0.22 7.53 -1.20
C LEU A 11 0.76 6.48 -0.72
N ARG A 12 1.68 6.87 0.11
CA ARG A 12 2.66 5.94 0.64
C ARG A 12 1.97 4.82 1.42
N PHE A 13 1.03 5.20 2.25
CA PHE A 13 0.29 4.22 3.03
C PHE A 13 -0.46 3.25 2.12
N CYS A 14 -1.09 3.77 1.09
CA CYS A 14 -1.83 2.92 0.16
C CYS A 14 -0.92 1.93 -0.54
N ILE A 15 0.23 2.39 -1.01
CA ILE A 15 1.16 1.53 -1.72
C ILE A 15 1.63 0.40 -0.81
N VAL A 16 2.03 0.74 0.40
CA VAL A 16 2.54 -0.25 1.33
C VAL A 16 1.45 -1.28 1.64
N THR A 17 0.23 -0.82 1.85
CA THR A 17 -0.87 -1.71 2.16
C THR A 17 -1.14 -2.66 1.00
N LEU A 18 -1.12 -2.14 -0.21
CA LEU A 18 -1.35 -2.97 -1.38
C LEU A 18 -0.28 -4.03 -1.53
N ILE A 19 0.96 -3.67 -1.32
CA ILE A 19 2.06 -4.61 -1.42
C ILE A 19 1.90 -5.71 -0.37
N LEU A 20 1.60 -5.32 0.85
CA LEU A 20 1.41 -6.28 1.92
C LEU A 20 0.26 -7.24 1.61
N ALA A 21 -0.83 -6.71 1.11
CA ALA A 21 -1.99 -7.53 0.77
C ALA A 21 -1.63 -8.52 -0.34
N ALA A 22 -0.94 -8.03 -1.36
CA ALA A 22 -0.55 -8.89 -2.47
C ALA A 22 0.37 -10.01 -2.00
N VAL A 23 1.33 -9.69 -1.16
CA VAL A 23 2.25 -10.70 -0.65
C VAL A 23 1.51 -11.74 0.16
N THR A 24 0.58 -11.29 0.99
CA THR A 24 -0.19 -12.22 1.82
C THR A 24 -1.01 -13.16 0.95
N ILE A 25 -1.69 -12.62 -0.04
CA ILE A 25 -2.50 -13.45 -0.93
C ILE A 25 -1.62 -14.45 -1.67
N LEU A 26 -0.48 -14.00 -2.15
CA LEU A 26 0.43 -14.88 -2.87
C LEU A 26 0.90 -16.02 -1.98
N THR A 27 1.27 -15.71 -0.76
CA THR A 27 1.74 -16.72 0.16
C THR A 27 0.64 -17.76 0.43
N LEU A 28 -0.57 -17.30 0.64
CA LEU A 28 -1.69 -18.20 0.90
C LEU A 28 -1.99 -19.06 -0.32
N LYS A 29 -1.86 -18.49 -1.50
CA LYS A 29 -2.15 -19.26 -2.70
C LYS A 29 -1.11 -20.32 -2.98
N ILE A 30 0.13 -19.98 -2.71
CA ILE A 30 1.22 -20.92 -2.93
C ILE A 30 1.15 -22.07 -1.94
N ARG A 31 0.67 -21.76 -0.73
CA ARG A 31 0.52 -22.82 0.25
C ARG A 31 -0.62 -23.71 -0.11
#